data_4fa0d98667e5adee719759c0d880b153
#
_entry.id   4fa0d98667e5adee719759c0d880b153
#
_cell.length_a   1.000
_cell.length_b   1.000
_cell.length_c   1.000
_cell.angle_alpha   90.00
_cell.angle_beta   90.00
_cell.angle_gamma   90.00
#
_symmetry.space_group_name_H-M   'P 1'
#
loop_
_entity.id
_entity.type
_entity.pdbx_description
1 polymer ?
#
loop_
_entity_poly.entity_id
_entity_poly.type
_entity_poly.pdbx_seq_one_letter_code
_entity_poly.pdbx_strand_id
1 'polypeptide(L)'
;MCIRDSYCIAMTSVGDKQVYYDRFIEALRELDTPENEYSGSYSPALVKAVVALNMYEADSCDNETVNICDSIGHIAASNICFYPPGINLVNAGEIVTQEVIDVIKDGLGHGLSAIGVEKAADGSTLIKCVKQRTVL
;
A
#
# COMPACT_ATOMS: atom_id res chain seq x y z
N MET A 1 -3.58 -16.33 8.29
CA MET A 1 -4.86 -15.61 8.22
C MET A 1 -4.64 -14.18 8.70
N CYS A 2 -5.03 -13.21 7.91
CA CYS A 2 -5.05 -11.80 8.32
C CYS A 2 -6.50 -11.36 8.50
N ILE A 3 -6.78 -10.74 9.63
CA ILE A 3 -8.09 -10.12 9.92
C ILE A 3 -7.81 -8.66 10.19
N ARG A 4 -8.39 -7.80 9.39
CA ARG A 4 -8.37 -6.36 9.61
C ARG A 4 -9.61 -5.72 9.00
N ASP A 5 -10.20 -4.82 9.77
CA ASP A 5 -11.41 -4.11 9.39
C ASP A 5 -12.54 -5.10 9.05
N SER A 6 -13.01 -5.10 7.84
CA SER A 6 -14.12 -5.95 7.38
C SER A 6 -13.69 -7.17 6.56
N TYR A 7 -12.38 -7.48 6.50
CA TYR A 7 -11.88 -8.58 5.68
C TYR A 7 -11.17 -9.66 6.49
N CYS A 8 -11.45 -10.91 6.15
CA CYS A 8 -10.69 -12.07 6.59
C CYS A 8 -10.04 -12.72 5.36
N ILE A 9 -8.71 -12.68 5.30
CA ILE A 9 -7.95 -13.31 4.22
C ILE A 9 -7.31 -14.59 4.73
N ALA A 10 -7.67 -15.71 4.13
CA ALA A 10 -7.07 -17.01 4.39
C ALA A 10 -6.24 -17.46 3.18
N MET A 11 -4.95 -17.71 3.40
CA MET A 11 -4.10 -18.33 2.37
C MET A 11 -4.27 -19.82 2.38
N THR A 12 -4.42 -20.40 1.20
CA THR A 12 -4.56 -21.84 0.98
C THR A 12 -3.33 -22.41 0.28
N SER A 13 -3.09 -23.68 0.46
CA SER A 13 -1.97 -24.40 -0.14
C SER A 13 -2.42 -25.74 -0.75
N VAL A 14 -1.56 -26.32 -1.58
CA VAL A 14 -1.82 -27.67 -2.17
C VAL A 14 -1.86 -28.79 -1.13
N GLY A 15 -1.40 -28.52 0.10
CA GLY A 15 -1.45 -29.47 1.21
C GLY A 15 -2.74 -29.42 2.02
N ASP A 16 -3.62 -28.45 1.78
CA ASP A 16 -4.85 -28.30 2.53
C ASP A 16 -5.91 -29.31 2.05
N LYS A 17 -6.57 -29.94 3.02
CA LYS A 17 -7.63 -30.91 2.75
C LYS A 17 -8.98 -30.23 2.65
N GLN A 18 -9.87 -30.77 1.82
CA GLN A 18 -11.24 -30.24 1.64
C GLN A 18 -11.95 -30.01 2.99
N VAL A 19 -11.78 -30.90 3.95
CA VAL A 19 -12.40 -30.79 5.27
C VAL A 19 -12.02 -29.52 6.02
N TYR A 20 -10.87 -28.90 5.74
CA TYR A 20 -10.47 -27.64 6.36
C TYR A 20 -11.23 -26.46 5.77
N TYR A 21 -11.48 -26.49 4.46
CA TYR A 21 -12.30 -25.48 3.80
C TYR A 21 -13.75 -25.55 4.25
N ASP A 22 -14.31 -26.76 4.35
CA ASP A 22 -15.69 -26.96 4.78
C ASP A 22 -15.90 -26.43 6.19
N ARG A 23 -14.99 -26.75 7.11
CA ARG A 23 -15.01 -26.22 8.49
C ARG A 23 -14.88 -24.71 8.55
N PHE A 24 -14.02 -24.15 7.72
CA PHE A 24 -13.81 -22.70 7.69
C PHE A 24 -15.06 -21.98 7.16
N ILE A 25 -15.70 -22.52 6.13
CA ILE A 25 -16.94 -21.98 5.57
C ILE A 25 -18.08 -22.08 6.59
N GLU A 26 -18.20 -23.19 7.31
CA GLU A 26 -19.22 -23.33 8.37
C GLU A 26 -19.01 -22.29 9.47
N ALA A 27 -17.79 -22.14 9.97
CA ALA A 27 -17.48 -21.15 10.98
C ALA A 27 -17.80 -19.72 10.52
N LEU A 28 -17.53 -19.37 9.26
CA LEU A 28 -17.91 -18.08 8.70
C LEU A 28 -19.42 -17.88 8.64
N ARG A 29 -20.17 -18.93 8.29
CA ARG A 29 -21.65 -18.87 8.25
C ARG A 29 -22.27 -18.68 9.64
N GLU A 30 -21.68 -19.26 10.68
CA GLU A 30 -22.12 -19.07 12.07
C GLU A 30 -21.87 -17.64 12.56
N LEU A 31 -20.84 -16.99 12.04
CA LEU A 31 -20.47 -15.60 12.38
C LEU A 31 -21.21 -14.54 11.53
N ASP A 32 -21.76 -14.98 10.39
CA ASP A 32 -22.48 -14.10 9.46
C ASP A 32 -23.89 -13.82 9.98
N THR A 33 -24.01 -12.74 10.75
CA THR A 33 -25.30 -12.32 11.30
C THR A 33 -25.91 -11.22 10.42
N PRO A 34 -27.23 -11.26 10.16
CA PRO A 34 -27.92 -10.26 9.31
C PRO A 34 -27.85 -8.82 9.81
N GLU A 35 -27.42 -8.62 11.05
CA GLU A 35 -27.35 -7.30 11.69
C GLU A 35 -26.05 -6.53 11.37
N ASN A 36 -25.09 -7.16 10.74
CA ASN A 36 -23.89 -6.48 10.27
C ASN A 36 -24.17 -5.80 8.91
N GLU A 37 -24.86 -4.66 8.93
CA GLU A 37 -24.86 -3.75 7.79
C GLU A 37 -23.41 -3.33 7.52
N TYR A 38 -22.87 -3.86 6.42
CA TYR A 38 -21.54 -3.55 5.95
C TYR A 38 -21.46 -2.09 5.51
N SER A 39 -20.97 -1.22 6.36
CA SER A 39 -20.56 0.12 5.92
C SER A 39 -19.29 -0.05 5.09
N GLY A 40 -19.43 0.10 3.78
CA GLY A 40 -18.47 -0.24 2.75
C GLY A 40 -17.00 -0.07 3.14
N SER A 41 -16.19 -1.07 2.81
CA SER A 41 -14.75 -0.99 3.03
C SER A 41 -14.12 -0.02 2.05
N TYR A 42 -13.18 0.77 2.53
CA TYR A 42 -12.33 1.56 1.68
C TYR A 42 -11.47 0.62 0.81
N SER A 43 -11.57 0.78 -0.49
CA SER A 43 -10.70 0.12 -1.47
C SER A 43 -9.90 1.19 -2.19
N PRO A 44 -8.56 1.21 -2.06
CA PRO A 44 -7.75 2.20 -2.74
C PRO A 44 -7.90 2.06 -4.26
N ALA A 45 -7.96 3.19 -4.95
CA ALA A 45 -7.97 3.21 -6.40
C ALA A 45 -6.66 2.63 -6.96
N LEU A 46 -6.74 1.88 -8.06
CA LEU A 46 -5.55 1.45 -8.79
C LEU A 46 -4.94 2.63 -9.53
N VAL A 47 -3.70 2.94 -9.23
CA VAL A 47 -2.96 4.04 -9.86
C VAL A 47 -2.16 3.50 -11.03
N LYS A 48 -2.12 4.27 -12.13
CA LYS A 48 -1.31 3.91 -13.29
C LYS A 48 0.16 4.21 -13.02
N ALA A 49 0.99 3.18 -13.06
CA ALA A 49 2.44 3.30 -12.91
C ALA A 49 3.08 4.03 -14.10
N VAL A 50 4.02 4.91 -13.80
CA VAL A 50 4.87 5.59 -14.80
C VAL A 50 6.33 5.27 -14.44
N VAL A 51 6.91 4.32 -15.14
CA VAL A 51 8.28 3.85 -14.90
C VAL A 51 9.29 4.82 -15.51
N ALA A 52 10.22 5.33 -14.70
CA ALA A 52 11.34 6.18 -15.11
C ALA A 52 12.69 5.44 -15.05
N LEU A 53 12.87 4.60 -14.04
CA LEU A 53 14.03 3.75 -13.82
C LEU A 53 13.57 2.32 -13.53
N ASN A 54 14.40 1.32 -13.80
CA ASN A 54 14.12 0.01 -13.24
C ASN A 54 14.45 -0.02 -11.73
N MET A 55 13.92 -0.99 -11.01
CA MET A 55 14.06 -1.05 -9.53
C MET A 55 15.53 -1.15 -9.08
N TYR A 56 16.38 -1.85 -9.82
CA TYR A 56 17.81 -1.98 -9.54
C TYR A 56 18.55 -0.65 -9.72
N GLU A 57 18.22 0.10 -10.77
CA GLU A 57 18.78 1.43 -11.00
C GLU A 57 18.36 2.40 -9.89
N ALA A 58 17.10 2.39 -9.51
CA ALA A 58 16.58 3.23 -8.43
C ALA A 58 17.25 2.93 -7.07
N ASP A 59 17.44 1.65 -6.75
CA ASP A 59 18.12 1.20 -5.52
C ASP A 59 19.60 1.59 -5.50
N SER A 60 20.25 1.65 -6.67
CA SER A 60 21.66 2.03 -6.82
C SER A 60 21.91 3.54 -6.77
N CYS A 61 20.85 4.36 -6.80
CA CYS A 61 20.95 5.81 -6.73
C CYS A 61 21.00 6.32 -5.28
N ASP A 62 21.65 7.47 -5.07
CA ASP A 62 21.49 8.23 -3.84
C ASP A 62 20.02 8.62 -3.66
N ASN A 63 19.53 8.54 -2.44
CA ASN A 63 18.16 8.93 -2.12
C ASN A 63 18.10 10.08 -1.11
N GLU A 64 16.96 10.74 -1.08
CA GLU A 64 16.62 11.80 -0.12
C GLU A 64 15.19 11.59 0.35
N THR A 65 14.92 12.10 1.55
CA THR A 65 13.58 12.09 2.13
C THR A 65 12.89 13.39 1.80
N VAL A 66 11.72 13.30 1.17
CA VAL A 66 10.95 14.43 0.66
C VAL A 66 9.57 14.43 1.30
N ASN A 67 9.01 15.61 1.57
CA ASN A 67 7.61 15.72 1.97
C ASN A 67 6.73 15.21 0.82
N ILE A 68 5.72 14.42 1.14
CA ILE A 68 4.83 13.82 0.13
C ILE A 68 4.17 14.88 -0.77
N CYS A 69 3.91 16.08 -0.23
CA CYS A 69 3.32 17.17 -1.01
C CYS A 69 4.29 17.74 -2.07
N ASP A 70 5.59 17.64 -1.80
CA ASP A 70 6.66 18.20 -2.65
C ASP A 70 7.26 17.13 -3.58
N SER A 71 6.80 15.88 -3.46
CA SER A 71 7.36 14.73 -4.18
C SER A 71 6.81 14.52 -5.60
N ILE A 72 5.86 15.35 -6.05
CA ILE A 72 5.28 15.24 -7.39
C ILE A 72 6.37 15.34 -8.45
N GLY A 73 6.40 14.36 -9.35
CA GLY A 73 7.39 14.28 -10.43
C GLY A 73 8.76 13.71 -10.00
N HIS A 74 8.97 13.46 -8.71
CA HIS A 74 10.15 12.75 -8.24
C HIS A 74 10.03 11.25 -8.55
N ILE A 75 11.18 10.58 -8.61
CA ILE A 75 11.24 9.13 -8.77
C ILE A 75 11.27 8.50 -7.38
N ALA A 76 10.37 7.58 -7.09
CA ALA A 76 10.36 6.86 -5.82
C ALA A 76 11.64 6.02 -5.67
N ALA A 77 12.29 6.10 -4.51
CA ALA A 77 13.46 5.28 -4.18
C ALA A 77 13.09 4.01 -3.42
N SER A 78 11.84 3.88 -2.97
CA SER A 78 11.33 2.69 -2.27
C SER A 78 9.89 2.44 -2.64
N ASN A 79 9.45 1.19 -2.45
CA ASN A 79 8.06 0.82 -2.66
C ASN A 79 7.18 1.45 -1.59
N ILE A 80 6.02 1.95 -2.00
CA ILE A 80 4.97 2.41 -1.09
C ILE A 80 3.75 1.52 -1.29
N CYS A 81 3.28 0.90 -0.22
CA CYS A 81 2.11 0.03 -0.27
C CYS A 81 1.25 0.16 0.98
N PHE A 82 -0.04 -0.11 0.84
CA PHE A 82 -0.92 -0.32 1.99
C PHE A 82 -0.82 -1.75 2.49
N TYR A 83 -0.71 -1.92 3.79
CA TYR A 83 -0.60 -3.24 4.40
C TYR A 83 -1.54 -3.36 5.61
N PRO A 84 -2.21 -4.50 5.78
CA PRO A 84 -2.39 -5.62 4.85
C PRO A 84 -3.39 -5.32 3.73
N PRO A 85 -3.37 -6.02 2.58
CA PRO A 85 -2.55 -7.20 2.23
C PRO A 85 -1.21 -6.89 1.55
N GLY A 86 -0.86 -5.65 1.26
CA GLY A 86 0.36 -5.28 0.56
C GLY A 86 0.09 -4.83 -0.89
N ILE A 87 -0.89 -3.92 -1.06
CA ILE A 87 -1.20 -3.34 -2.38
C ILE A 87 -0.18 -2.24 -2.67
N ASN A 88 0.68 -2.46 -3.67
CA ASN A 88 1.62 -1.44 -4.11
C ASN A 88 0.89 -0.29 -4.80
N LEU A 89 1.22 0.92 -4.39
CA LEU A 89 0.75 2.17 -4.96
C LEU A 89 1.78 2.79 -5.90
N VAL A 90 3.05 2.70 -5.53
CA VAL A 90 4.20 3.09 -6.33
C VAL A 90 5.37 2.17 -5.99
N ASN A 91 6.13 1.76 -7.00
CA ASN A 91 7.34 0.97 -6.83
C ASN A 91 8.59 1.86 -6.98
N ALA A 92 9.72 1.39 -6.43
CA ALA A 92 11.00 2.04 -6.68
C ALA A 92 11.27 2.16 -8.18
N GLY A 93 11.68 3.35 -8.63
CA GLY A 93 11.90 3.66 -10.04
C GLY A 93 10.68 4.24 -10.78
N GLU A 94 9.52 4.28 -10.16
CA GLU A 94 8.33 4.90 -10.73
C GLU A 94 8.21 6.38 -10.33
N ILE A 95 7.56 7.17 -11.16
CA ILE A 95 7.31 8.59 -10.89
C ILE A 95 6.15 8.72 -9.91
N VAL A 96 6.36 9.52 -8.87
CA VAL A 96 5.31 9.91 -7.93
C VAL A 96 4.39 10.92 -8.62
N THR A 97 3.16 10.52 -8.90
CA THR A 97 2.15 11.36 -9.52
C THR A 97 1.21 11.97 -8.47
N GLN A 98 0.47 13.01 -8.84
CA GLN A 98 -0.56 13.57 -7.97
C GLN A 98 -1.59 12.52 -7.55
N GLU A 99 -1.99 11.64 -8.49
CA GLU A 99 -2.93 10.56 -8.24
C GLU A 99 -2.43 9.58 -7.16
N VAL A 100 -1.13 9.21 -7.19
CA VAL A 100 -0.48 8.41 -6.13
C VAL A 100 -0.59 9.09 -4.77
N ILE A 101 -0.28 10.39 -4.72
CA ILE A 101 -0.32 11.16 -3.48
C ILE A 101 -1.74 11.22 -2.90
N ASP A 102 -2.73 11.44 -3.76
CA ASP A 102 -4.13 11.54 -3.36
C ASP A 102 -4.62 10.21 -2.78
N VAL A 103 -4.29 9.08 -3.41
CA VAL A 103 -4.62 7.74 -2.92
C VAL A 103 -3.92 7.46 -1.58
N ILE A 104 -2.63 7.84 -1.42
CA ILE A 104 -1.91 7.65 -0.16
C ILE A 104 -2.58 8.46 0.96
N LYS A 105 -2.87 9.74 0.72
CA LYS A 105 -3.49 10.62 1.73
C LYS A 105 -4.89 10.14 2.12
N ASP A 106 -5.67 9.75 1.15
CA ASP A 106 -7.02 9.24 1.35
C ASP A 106 -7.02 7.95 2.16
N GLY A 107 -6.17 6.99 1.81
CA GLY A 107 -6.03 5.74 2.56
C GLY A 107 -5.54 5.95 4.00
N LEU A 108 -4.56 6.84 4.21
CA LEU A 108 -4.12 7.21 5.56
C LEU A 108 -5.24 7.88 6.37
N GLY A 109 -6.07 8.71 5.72
CA GLY A 109 -7.25 9.33 6.32
C GLY A 109 -8.31 8.31 6.75
N HIS A 110 -8.44 7.20 6.03
CA HIS A 110 -9.28 6.06 6.39
C HIS A 110 -8.62 5.07 7.37
N GLY A 111 -7.47 5.41 7.92
CA GLY A 111 -6.78 4.61 8.94
C GLY A 111 -5.97 3.44 8.40
N LEU A 112 -5.71 3.35 7.09
CA LEU A 112 -4.81 2.35 6.54
C LEU A 112 -3.37 2.61 6.97
N SER A 113 -2.59 1.53 7.14
CA SER A 113 -1.15 1.63 7.36
C SER A 113 -0.42 1.58 6.02
N ALA A 114 0.49 2.52 5.80
CA ALA A 114 1.35 2.51 4.62
C ALA A 114 2.78 2.15 5.01
N ILE A 115 3.39 1.22 4.26
CA ILE A 115 4.82 0.92 4.29
C ILE A 115 5.50 1.80 3.26
N GLY A 116 6.73 2.25 3.53
CA GLY A 116 7.48 3.19 2.67
C GLY A 116 7.12 4.66 2.90
N VAL A 117 6.30 4.93 3.92
CA VAL A 117 5.89 6.26 4.34
C VAL A 117 6.31 6.46 5.80
N GLU A 118 6.95 7.58 6.09
CA GLU A 118 7.38 7.96 7.44
C GLU A 118 6.62 9.20 7.91
N LYS A 119 6.36 9.29 9.21
CA LYS A 119 5.81 10.51 9.81
C LYS A 119 6.91 11.28 10.51
N ALA A 120 7.07 12.54 10.15
CA ALA A 120 7.98 13.44 10.86
C ALA A 120 7.41 13.91 12.20
N ALA A 121 8.24 14.48 13.03
CA ALA A 121 7.86 15.00 14.36
C ALA A 121 6.79 16.11 14.31
N ASP A 122 6.72 16.85 13.20
CA ASP A 122 5.71 17.89 12.93
C ASP A 122 4.39 17.34 12.37
N GLY A 123 4.28 16.00 12.21
CA GLY A 123 3.12 15.32 11.66
C GLY A 123 3.10 15.25 10.13
N SER A 124 4.09 15.82 9.44
CA SER A 124 4.20 15.72 7.99
C SER A 124 4.50 14.29 7.55
N THR A 125 4.06 13.95 6.34
CA THR A 125 4.24 12.64 5.73
C THR A 125 5.43 12.71 4.78
N LEU A 126 6.41 11.83 4.97
CA LEU A 126 7.65 11.78 4.22
C LEU A 126 7.76 10.48 3.42
N ILE A 127 8.38 10.57 2.24
CA ILE A 127 8.70 9.42 1.38
C ILE A 127 10.14 9.52 0.89
N LYS A 128 10.73 8.38 0.51
CA LYS A 128 12.08 8.35 -0.07
C LYS A 128 11.99 8.49 -1.58
N CYS A 129 12.72 9.47 -2.11
CA CYS A 129 12.85 9.72 -3.53
C CYS A 129 14.32 9.59 -3.98
N VAL A 130 14.53 9.24 -5.22
CA VAL A 130 15.86 9.28 -5.85
C VAL A 130 16.32 10.72 -5.89
N LYS A 131 17.54 10.96 -5.39
CA LYS A 131 18.14 12.29 -5.39
C LYS A 131 18.43 12.73 -6.82
N GLN A 132 17.80 13.81 -7.25
CA GLN A 132 18.07 14.38 -8.57
C GLN A 132 19.51 14.93 -8.59
N ARG A 133 20.35 14.40 -9.48
CA ARG A 133 21.64 15.00 -9.72
C ARG A 133 21.43 16.36 -10.39
N THR A 134 21.71 17.44 -9.67
CA THR A 134 21.86 18.75 -10.32
C THR A 134 23.04 18.62 -11.27
N VAL A 135 22.77 18.52 -12.57
CA VAL A 135 23.82 18.67 -13.60
C VAL A 135 24.21 20.11 -13.57
N LEU A 136 25.39 20.39 -12.97
CA LEU A 136 26.06 21.69 -13.06
C LEU A 136 26.59 21.94 -14.46
#